data_4e09e611318c5de694286eb8250a9406
#
_entry.id   4e09e611318c5de694286eb8250a9406
#
_cell.length_a   1.000
_cell.length_b   1.000
_cell.length_c   1.000
_cell.angle_alpha   90.00
_cell.angle_beta   90.00
_cell.angle_gamma   90.00
#
_symmetry.space_group_name_H-M   'P 1'
#
loop_
_entity.id
_entity.type
_entity.pdbx_description
1 polymer ?
#
loop_
_entity_poly.entity_id
_entity_poly.type
_entity_poly.pdbx_seq_one_letter_code
_entity_poly.pdbx_strand_id
1 'polypeptide(L)'
;MSDKLQIITRIKRTIEYVDKSLDNYPHKHIELKNKISNDLHSMLEYCYIANQDIKKLEYQKLSLVKLEMIDYYLKISYKKELISKKKCTKLLVPRNGINE
;
A
#
# COMPACT_ATOMS: atom_id res chain seq x y z
N MET A 1 9.88 11.06 16.87
CA MET A 1 8.73 11.89 16.44
C MET A 1 8.71 12.09 14.96
N SER A 2 9.80 12.60 14.39
CA SER A 2 9.90 12.81 12.95
C SER A 2 9.74 11.53 12.15
N ASP A 3 10.19 10.39 12.68
CA ASP A 3 10.12 9.11 11.98
C ASP A 3 8.69 8.65 11.72
N LYS A 4 7.79 8.84 12.70
CA LYS A 4 6.38 8.47 12.54
C LYS A 4 5.70 9.31 11.46
N LEU A 5 6.01 10.61 11.42
CA LEU A 5 5.48 11.52 10.41
C LEU A 5 6.04 11.19 9.03
N GLN A 6 7.33 10.83 8.95
CA GLN A 6 7.97 10.46 7.70
C GLN A 6 7.35 9.21 7.08
N ILE A 7 7.04 8.21 7.92
CA ILE A 7 6.40 6.97 7.46
C ILE A 7 5.05 7.28 6.85
N ILE A 8 4.23 8.07 7.54
CA ILE A 8 2.90 8.44 7.05
C ILE A 8 3.02 9.23 5.74
N THR A 9 3.96 10.16 5.66
CA THR A 9 4.19 10.94 4.45
C THR A 9 4.57 10.04 3.27
N ARG A 10 5.45 9.07 3.50
CA ARG A 10 5.84 8.09 2.46
C ARG A 10 4.66 7.27 2.00
N ILE A 11 3.84 6.79 2.93
CA ILE A 11 2.66 6.00 2.60
C ILE A 11 1.69 6.82 1.77
N LYS A 12 1.44 8.07 2.15
CA LYS A 12 0.56 8.96 1.39
C LYS A 12 1.06 9.17 -0.04
N ARG A 13 2.36 9.40 -0.21
CA ARG A 13 2.96 9.57 -1.54
C ARG A 13 2.83 8.31 -2.37
N THR A 14 3.04 7.16 -1.75
CA THR A 14 2.90 5.87 -2.41
C THR A 14 1.46 5.66 -2.86
N ILE A 15 0.50 5.98 -1.99
CA ILE A 15 -0.93 5.88 -2.32
C ILE A 15 -1.26 6.75 -3.54
N GLU A 16 -0.82 8.00 -3.54
CA GLU A 16 -1.06 8.91 -4.66
C GLU A 16 -0.48 8.36 -5.96
N TYR A 17 0.75 7.85 -5.91
CA TYR A 17 1.42 7.28 -7.08
C TYR A 17 0.71 6.03 -7.58
N VAL A 18 0.31 5.15 -6.68
CA VAL A 18 -0.39 3.91 -7.03
C VAL A 18 -1.78 4.25 -7.58
N ASP A 19 -2.52 5.16 -6.95
CA ASP A 19 -3.84 5.54 -7.42
C ASP A 19 -3.80 6.06 -8.86
N LYS A 20 -2.81 6.89 -9.19
CA LYS A 20 -2.62 7.35 -10.57
C LYS A 20 -2.37 6.20 -11.53
N SER A 21 -1.58 5.24 -11.11
CA SER A 21 -1.27 4.07 -11.93
C SER A 21 -2.50 3.18 -12.13
N LEU A 22 -3.35 3.08 -11.10
CA LEU A 22 -4.57 2.29 -11.16
C LEU A 22 -5.61 2.89 -12.09
N ASP A 23 -5.57 4.19 -12.33
CA ASP A 23 -6.50 4.86 -13.24
C ASP A 23 -6.43 4.29 -14.66
N ASN A 24 -5.31 3.68 -15.02
CA ASN A 24 -5.11 3.08 -16.34
C ASN A 24 -5.63 1.64 -16.42
N TYR A 25 -6.15 1.08 -15.33
CA TYR A 25 -6.66 -0.29 -15.37
C TYR A 25 -7.95 -0.36 -16.19
N PRO A 26 -8.08 -1.34 -17.09
CA PRO A 26 -9.33 -1.56 -17.82
C PRO A 26 -10.50 -1.84 -16.89
N HIS A 27 -11.69 -1.47 -17.29
CA HIS A 27 -12.90 -1.66 -16.48
C HIS A 27 -13.10 -3.13 -16.06
N LYS A 28 -12.73 -4.08 -16.91
CA LYS A 28 -12.86 -5.51 -16.58
C LYS A 28 -12.00 -5.94 -15.39
N HIS A 29 -11.04 -5.12 -14.98
CA HIS A 29 -10.17 -5.39 -13.83
C HIS A 29 -10.45 -4.44 -12.66
N ILE A 30 -11.65 -3.89 -12.60
CA ILE A 30 -11.99 -2.90 -11.57
C ILE A 30 -11.94 -3.49 -10.16
N GLU A 31 -12.27 -4.77 -10.00
CA GLU A 31 -12.18 -5.41 -8.68
C GLU A 31 -10.75 -5.45 -8.16
N LEU A 32 -9.81 -5.78 -9.04
CA LEU A 32 -8.39 -5.81 -8.68
C LEU A 32 -7.91 -4.41 -8.29
N LYS A 33 -8.27 -3.40 -9.07
CA LYS A 33 -7.98 -2.00 -8.78
C LYS A 33 -8.51 -1.60 -7.40
N ASN A 34 -9.77 -1.92 -7.14
CA ASN A 34 -10.43 -1.54 -5.89
C ASN A 34 -9.80 -2.24 -4.68
N LYS A 35 -9.40 -3.50 -4.81
CA LYS A 35 -8.72 -4.22 -3.73
C LYS A 35 -7.40 -3.56 -3.37
N ILE A 36 -6.62 -3.18 -4.37
CA ILE A 36 -5.35 -2.49 -4.14
C ILE A 36 -5.59 -1.15 -3.44
N SER A 37 -6.50 -0.35 -3.97
CA SER A 37 -6.80 0.97 -3.41
C SER A 37 -7.32 0.87 -1.97
N ASN A 38 -8.26 -0.05 -1.72
CA ASN A 38 -8.83 -0.22 -0.38
C ASN A 38 -7.79 -0.68 0.63
N ASP A 39 -6.92 -1.60 0.25
CA ASP A 39 -5.87 -2.09 1.14
C ASP A 39 -4.83 -1.01 1.44
N LEU A 40 -4.50 -0.15 0.47
CA LEU A 40 -3.61 0.98 0.70
C LEU A 40 -4.19 1.96 1.72
N HIS A 41 -5.47 2.28 1.58
CA HIS A 41 -6.13 3.20 2.51
C HIS A 41 -6.27 2.60 3.90
N SER A 42 -6.55 1.29 3.99
CA SER A 42 -6.60 0.58 5.27
C SER A 42 -5.24 0.58 5.95
N MET A 43 -4.17 0.34 5.17
CA MET A 43 -2.81 0.37 5.71
C MET A 43 -2.47 1.74 6.29
N LEU A 44 -2.84 2.81 5.59
CA LEU A 44 -2.62 4.17 6.08
C LEU A 44 -3.36 4.40 7.39
N GLU A 45 -4.62 3.99 7.46
CA GLU A 45 -5.43 4.11 8.67
C GLU A 45 -4.78 3.40 9.85
N TYR A 46 -4.33 2.17 9.64
CA TYR A 46 -3.66 1.39 10.69
C TYR A 46 -2.37 2.08 11.16
N CYS A 47 -1.62 2.69 10.26
CA CYS A 47 -0.42 3.43 10.63
C CYS A 47 -0.74 4.66 11.47
N TYR A 48 -1.82 5.36 11.18
CA TYR A 48 -2.28 6.48 12.00
C TYR A 48 -2.65 6.01 13.41
N ILE A 49 -3.38 4.88 13.51
CA ILE A 49 -3.78 4.33 14.79
C ILE A 49 -2.53 3.91 15.60
N ALA A 50 -1.59 3.24 14.95
CA ALA A 50 -0.35 2.83 15.60
C ALA A 50 0.45 4.03 16.13
N ASN A 51 0.43 5.16 15.40
CA ASN A 51 1.11 6.38 15.83
C ASN A 51 0.49 7.01 17.09
N GLN A 52 -0.75 6.69 17.41
CA GLN A 52 -1.40 7.13 18.64
C GLN A 52 -0.99 6.28 19.84
N ASP A 53 -0.09 5.32 19.64
CA ASP A 53 0.35 4.35 20.62
C ASP A 53 -0.77 3.49 21.22
N ILE A 54 -1.94 3.48 20.59
CA ILE A 54 -3.06 2.64 20.96
C ILE A 54 -2.88 1.31 20.25
N LYS A 55 -2.57 0.24 20.99
CA LYS A 55 -2.35 -1.10 20.43
C LYS A 55 -1.36 -1.09 19.26
N LYS A 56 -0.27 -0.36 19.44
CA LYS A 56 0.72 -0.12 18.37
C LYS A 56 1.16 -1.40 17.67
N LEU A 57 1.53 -2.42 18.42
CA LEU A 57 2.03 -3.67 17.83
C LEU A 57 0.96 -4.37 16.99
N GLU A 58 -0.27 -4.39 17.48
CA GLU A 58 -1.39 -5.02 16.76
C GLU A 58 -1.62 -4.34 15.42
N TYR A 59 -1.66 -3.00 15.39
CA TYR A 59 -1.92 -2.26 14.16
C TYR A 59 -0.73 -2.25 13.22
N GLN A 60 0.51 -2.36 13.74
CA GLN A 60 1.67 -2.58 12.89
C GLN A 60 1.58 -3.92 12.17
N LYS A 61 1.15 -4.97 12.87
CA LYS A 61 0.96 -6.29 12.26
C LYS A 61 -0.14 -6.27 11.19
N LEU A 62 -1.25 -5.59 11.48
CA LEU A 62 -2.33 -5.44 10.49
C LEU A 62 -1.85 -4.69 9.25
N SER A 63 -1.04 -3.65 9.43
CA SER A 63 -0.45 -2.91 8.32
C SER A 63 0.41 -3.81 7.45
N LEU A 64 1.21 -4.68 8.06
CA LEU A 64 2.05 -5.62 7.32
C LEU A 64 1.23 -6.62 6.52
N VAL A 65 0.11 -7.10 7.08
CA VAL A 65 -0.80 -7.99 6.35
C VAL A 65 -1.34 -7.29 5.10
N LYS A 66 -1.77 -6.04 5.25
CA LYS A 66 -2.26 -5.27 4.10
C LYS A 66 -1.16 -5.06 3.05
N LEU A 67 0.06 -4.80 3.50
CA LEU A 67 1.20 -4.65 2.61
C LEU A 67 1.45 -5.92 1.80
N GLU A 68 1.41 -7.09 2.45
CA GLU A 68 1.57 -8.38 1.77
C GLU A 68 0.48 -8.59 0.71
N MET A 69 -0.76 -8.23 1.03
CA MET A 69 -1.87 -8.36 0.09
C MET A 69 -1.71 -7.41 -1.10
N ILE A 70 -1.27 -6.18 -0.85
CA ILE A 70 -1.01 -5.22 -1.91
C ILE A 70 0.08 -5.74 -2.86
N ASP A 71 1.16 -6.25 -2.31
CA ASP A 71 2.24 -6.84 -3.10
C ASP A 71 1.73 -7.99 -3.97
N TYR A 72 0.90 -8.84 -3.40
CA TYR A 72 0.28 -9.95 -4.12
C TYR A 72 -0.56 -9.46 -5.29
N TYR A 73 -1.43 -8.46 -5.05
CA TYR A 73 -2.27 -7.92 -6.11
C TYR A 73 -1.48 -7.20 -7.19
N LEU A 74 -0.38 -6.53 -6.83
CA LEU A 74 0.49 -5.89 -7.82
C LEU A 74 1.18 -6.91 -8.71
N LYS A 75 1.58 -8.05 -8.13
CA LYS A 75 2.18 -9.15 -8.90
C LYS A 75 1.15 -9.77 -9.84
N ILE A 76 -0.11 -9.90 -9.41
CA ILE A 76 -1.19 -10.34 -10.28
C ILE A 76 -1.37 -9.35 -11.44
N SER A 77 -1.35 -8.06 -11.14
CA SER A 77 -1.45 -7.01 -12.16
C SER A 77 -0.35 -7.12 -13.20
N TYR A 78 0.87 -7.40 -12.76
CA TYR A 78 1.99 -7.62 -13.66
C TYR A 78 1.76 -8.86 -14.55
N LYS A 79 1.30 -9.96 -13.96
CA LYS A 79 1.03 -11.18 -14.72
C LYS A 79 -0.08 -10.98 -15.75
N LYS A 80 -1.03 -10.12 -15.46
CA LYS A 80 -2.12 -9.78 -16.40
C LYS A 80 -1.72 -8.68 -17.38
N GLU A 81 -0.46 -8.28 -17.36
CA GLU A 81 0.08 -7.25 -18.25
C GLU A 81 -0.57 -5.87 -18.09
N LEU A 82 -1.13 -5.61 -16.91
CA LEU A 82 -1.71 -4.30 -16.60
C LEU A 82 -0.64 -3.27 -16.26
N ILE A 83 0.49 -3.72 -15.73
CA ILE A 83 1.65 -2.87 -15.41
C ILE A 83 2.91 -3.60 -15.87
N SER A 84 3.96 -2.84 -16.20
CA SER A 84 5.26 -3.40 -16.57
C SER A 84 5.98 -3.93 -15.33
N LYS A 85 6.99 -4.78 -15.55
CA LYS A 85 7.84 -5.27 -14.46
C LYS A 85 8.50 -4.12 -13.70
N LYS A 86 9.01 -3.14 -14.42
CA LYS A 86 9.65 -1.96 -13.82
C LYS A 86 8.65 -1.21 -12.95
N LYS A 87 7.43 -1.00 -13.44
CA LYS A 87 6.40 -0.29 -12.70
C LYS A 87 5.94 -1.10 -11.48
N CYS A 88 5.79 -2.41 -11.62
CA CYS A 88 5.45 -3.29 -10.51
C CYS A 88 6.47 -3.13 -9.37
N THR A 89 7.75 -3.19 -9.69
CA THR A 89 8.82 -3.01 -8.71
C THR A 89 8.75 -1.64 -8.02
N LYS A 90 8.45 -0.57 -8.78
CA LYS A 90 8.33 0.78 -8.22
C LYS A 90 7.10 0.94 -7.33
N LEU A 91 6.03 0.21 -7.61
CA LEU A 91 4.79 0.32 -6.85
C LEU A 91 4.80 -0.46 -5.54
N LEU A 92 5.75 -1.37 -5.36
CA LEU A 92 5.87 -2.11 -4.11
C LEU A 92 6.15 -1.13 -2.97
N VAL A 93 5.33 -1.23 -1.92
CA VAL A 93 5.42 -0.31 -0.78
C VAL A 93 6.68 -0.60 0.03
N PRO A 94 7.50 0.42 0.35
CA PRO A 94 8.67 0.20 1.21
C PRO A 94 8.23 -0.31 2.57
N ARG A 95 8.93 -1.34 3.06
CA ARG A 95 8.63 -1.95 4.36
C ARG A 95 9.36 -1.26 5.50
N ASN A 96 10.39 -0.50 5.19
CA ASN A 96 11.19 0.20 6.18
C ASN A 96 10.31 1.18 6.96
N GLY A 97 10.36 1.11 8.26
CA GLY A 97 9.63 2.02 9.12
C GLY A 97 8.28 1.51 9.62
N ILE A 98 7.66 0.53 8.95
CA ILE A 98 6.38 -0.01 9.42
C ILE A 98 6.56 -0.78 10.72
N ASN A 99 7.69 -1.46 10.87
CA ASN A 99 8.04 -2.23 12.06
C ASN A 99 8.72 -1.40 13.14
N GLU A 100 8.99 -0.16 12.88
CA GLU A 100 9.65 0.74 13.82
C GLU A 100 8.62 1.52 14.64
#